data_7a4c8527c826d6f3789a9360fbd4fd2e
#
_entry.id   7a4c8527c826d6f3789a9360fbd4fd2e
#
_cell.length_a   1.000
_cell.length_b   1.000
_cell.length_c   1.000
_cell.angle_alpha   90.00
_cell.angle_beta   90.00
_cell.angle_gamma   90.00
#
_symmetry.space_group_name_H-M   'P 1'
#
loop_
_entity.id
_entity.type
_entity.pdbx_description
1 polymer ?
#
loop_
_entity_poly.entity_id
_entity_poly.type
_entity_poly.pdbx_seq_one_letter_code
_entity_poly.pdbx_strand_id
1 'polypeptide(L)'
;MKQQTTGETLCPLARAAAIVADRWTILILRELRMGNDRFDGIHAQTGMSPNLLTQRLKTMEENGLIERRLYQERPKRYAYCVTDKTRELDGMMLTLRLWGMRHCGLDPQAEGAVTMKHRRTGAIIGSDWQPEEADLPFNFSQVETRVNAAWAAERAARADAFAAGRRVQVANRVPQKKRAAASSKTASKKGAPRKRHAASVKD
;
A
#
# COMPACT_ATOMS: atom_id res chain seq x y z
N MET A 1 -25.41 11.44 21.67
CA MET A 1 -24.96 12.49 20.72
C MET A 1 -24.55 11.81 19.42
N LYS A 2 -25.27 12.08 18.29
CA LYS A 2 -24.82 11.62 16.97
C LYS A 2 -23.53 12.36 16.63
N GLN A 3 -22.42 11.66 16.42
CA GLN A 3 -21.23 12.26 15.82
C GLN A 3 -21.64 12.83 14.48
N GLN A 4 -21.58 14.15 14.33
CA GLN A 4 -21.71 14.79 13.02
C GLN A 4 -20.60 14.23 12.15
N THR A 5 -20.98 13.59 11.04
CA THR A 5 -20.03 13.10 10.06
C THR A 5 -19.27 14.32 9.53
N THR A 6 -17.95 14.26 9.58
CA THR A 6 -17.03 15.38 9.23
C THR A 6 -17.29 15.92 7.80
N GLY A 7 -18.07 15.21 6.98
CA GLY A 7 -18.48 15.62 5.62
C GLY A 7 -19.67 16.59 5.54
N GLU A 8 -20.42 16.80 6.63
CA GLU A 8 -21.62 17.65 6.63
C GLU A 8 -21.35 19.08 7.17
N THR A 9 -20.12 19.38 7.59
CA THR A 9 -19.72 20.70 8.08
C THR A 9 -19.59 21.72 6.95
N LEU A 10 -19.84 22.99 7.24
CA LEU A 10 -19.54 24.11 6.34
C LEU A 10 -18.05 24.47 6.31
N CYS A 11 -17.24 23.93 7.24
CA CYS A 11 -15.80 24.18 7.30
C CYS A 11 -15.06 23.45 6.16
N PRO A 12 -14.45 24.14 5.20
CA PRO A 12 -13.75 23.50 4.09
C PRO A 12 -12.53 22.69 4.55
N LEU A 13 -11.83 23.13 5.62
CA LEU A 13 -10.71 22.40 6.18
C LEU A 13 -11.16 21.05 6.78
N ALA A 14 -12.26 21.03 7.53
CA ALA A 14 -12.77 19.79 8.11
C ALA A 14 -13.23 18.81 7.01
N ARG A 15 -13.83 19.30 5.93
CA ARG A 15 -14.22 18.49 4.77
C ARG A 15 -12.99 17.91 4.05
N ALA A 16 -11.95 18.72 3.83
CA ALA A 16 -10.70 18.27 3.23
C ALA A 16 -10.00 17.24 4.13
N ALA A 17 -9.92 17.51 5.44
CA ALA A 17 -9.30 16.62 6.41
C ALA A 17 -9.97 15.23 6.45
N ALA A 18 -11.29 15.15 6.31
CA ALA A 18 -12.01 13.89 6.24
C ALA A 18 -11.57 12.99 5.06
N ILE A 19 -11.05 13.60 4.00
CA ILE A 19 -10.60 12.90 2.78
C ILE A 19 -9.11 12.58 2.84
N VAL A 20 -8.26 13.56 3.26
CA VAL A 20 -6.80 13.46 3.07
C VAL A 20 -6.00 13.32 4.36
N ALA A 21 -6.52 13.69 5.54
CA ALA A 21 -5.74 13.75 6.77
C ALA A 21 -5.56 12.39 7.48
N ASP A 22 -5.86 11.29 6.83
CA ASP A 22 -5.54 9.95 7.33
C ASP A 22 -4.08 9.61 7.01
N ARG A 23 -3.36 9.08 8.01
CA ARG A 23 -1.93 8.74 7.86
C ARG A 23 -1.66 7.80 6.69
N TRP A 24 -2.56 6.89 6.41
CA TRP A 24 -2.39 5.90 5.35
C TRP A 24 -2.56 6.53 3.97
N THR A 25 -3.51 7.46 3.83
CA THR A 25 -3.67 8.27 2.62
C THR A 25 -2.37 9.01 2.29
N ILE A 26 -1.79 9.72 3.26
CA ILE A 26 -0.52 10.44 3.09
C ILE A 26 0.62 9.48 2.68
N LEU A 27 0.74 8.31 3.33
CA LEU A 27 1.79 7.35 3.01
C LEU A 27 1.60 6.71 1.63
N ILE A 28 0.36 6.43 1.23
CA ILE A 28 0.07 5.91 -0.12
C ILE A 28 0.42 6.98 -1.18
N LEU A 29 0.02 8.23 -0.98
CA LEU A 29 0.35 9.32 -1.89
C LEU A 29 1.88 9.50 -2.02
N ARG A 30 2.63 9.38 -0.91
CA ARG A 30 4.10 9.38 -0.95
C ARG A 30 4.63 8.27 -1.88
N GLU A 31 4.13 7.05 -1.74
CA GLU A 31 4.58 5.93 -2.58
C GLU A 31 4.27 6.17 -4.06
N LEU A 32 3.07 6.62 -4.37
CA LEU A 32 2.66 6.93 -5.74
C LEU A 32 3.52 8.05 -6.35
N ARG A 33 3.88 9.09 -5.58
CA ARG A 33 4.79 10.18 -6.01
C ARG A 33 6.23 9.68 -6.26
N MET A 34 6.62 8.57 -5.64
CA MET A 34 7.90 7.91 -5.86
C MET A 34 7.87 6.87 -6.99
N GLY A 35 6.77 6.76 -7.73
CA GLY A 35 6.61 5.80 -8.81
C GLY A 35 6.31 4.36 -8.36
N ASN A 36 6.01 4.16 -7.06
CA ASN A 36 5.61 2.87 -6.54
C ASN A 36 4.09 2.72 -6.66
N ASP A 37 3.62 2.34 -7.84
CA ASP A 37 2.23 2.36 -8.26
C ASP A 37 1.49 1.01 -8.18
N ARG A 38 2.17 -0.05 -7.68
CA ARG A 38 1.60 -1.40 -7.60
C ARG A 38 1.14 -1.73 -6.19
N PHE A 39 0.03 -2.48 -6.08
CA PHE A 39 -0.51 -2.92 -4.79
C PHE A 39 0.55 -3.56 -3.88
N ASP A 40 1.29 -4.53 -4.42
CA ASP A 40 2.31 -5.27 -3.65
C ASP A 40 3.45 -4.35 -3.18
N GLY A 41 3.88 -3.41 -4.02
CA GLY A 41 4.90 -2.43 -3.67
C GLY A 41 4.44 -1.47 -2.59
N ILE A 42 3.24 -0.89 -2.71
CA ILE A 42 2.63 -0.01 -1.70
C ILE A 42 2.47 -0.77 -0.38
N HIS A 43 1.97 -2.01 -0.43
CA HIS A 43 1.79 -2.87 0.74
C HIS A 43 3.12 -3.11 1.48
N ALA A 44 4.18 -3.47 0.73
CA ALA A 44 5.51 -3.72 1.30
C ALA A 44 6.09 -2.49 2.01
N GLN A 45 5.87 -1.29 1.47
CA GLN A 45 6.44 -0.05 2.02
C GLN A 45 5.62 0.59 3.12
N THR A 46 4.31 0.39 3.13
CA THR A 46 3.42 0.99 4.15
C THR A 46 3.23 0.09 5.37
N GLY A 47 3.42 -1.23 5.24
CA GLY A 47 3.16 -2.19 6.31
C GLY A 47 1.67 -2.34 6.66
N MET A 48 0.76 -1.82 5.84
CA MET A 48 -0.69 -1.98 6.02
C MET A 48 -1.10 -3.45 5.86
N SER A 49 -2.18 -3.88 6.52
CA SER A 49 -2.78 -5.16 6.15
C SER A 49 -3.39 -5.10 4.73
N PRO A 50 -3.45 -6.22 3.99
CA PRO A 50 -4.02 -6.24 2.63
C PRO A 50 -5.45 -5.70 2.58
N ASN A 51 -6.27 -6.04 3.57
CA ASN A 51 -7.66 -5.59 3.64
C ASN A 51 -7.75 -4.07 3.84
N LEU A 52 -6.92 -3.53 4.74
CA LEU A 52 -6.88 -2.09 5.00
C LEU A 52 -6.40 -1.31 3.77
N LEU A 53 -5.34 -1.81 3.11
CA LEU A 53 -4.84 -1.18 1.88
C LEU A 53 -5.90 -1.21 0.77
N THR A 54 -6.59 -2.36 0.57
CA THR A 54 -7.66 -2.48 -0.42
C THR A 54 -8.78 -1.47 -0.15
N GLN A 55 -9.23 -1.38 1.11
CA GLN A 55 -10.27 -0.44 1.52
C GLN A 55 -9.83 1.02 1.30
N ARG A 56 -8.59 1.34 1.68
CA ARG A 56 -8.06 2.70 1.56
C ARG A 56 -7.91 3.12 0.10
N LEU A 57 -7.36 2.26 -0.75
CA LEU A 57 -7.24 2.54 -2.19
C LEU A 57 -8.61 2.74 -2.85
N LYS A 58 -9.62 1.94 -2.45
CA LYS A 58 -11.00 2.12 -2.91
C LYS A 58 -11.56 3.49 -2.49
N THR A 59 -11.42 3.86 -1.22
CA THR A 59 -11.87 5.17 -0.72
C THR A 59 -11.15 6.33 -1.44
N MET A 60 -9.86 6.20 -1.70
CA MET A 60 -9.10 7.22 -2.45
C MET A 60 -9.59 7.35 -3.89
N GLU A 61 -9.92 6.23 -4.54
CA GLU A 61 -10.50 6.22 -5.89
C GLU A 61 -11.90 6.85 -5.91
N GLU A 62 -12.77 6.48 -4.96
CA GLU A 62 -14.12 7.05 -4.80
C GLU A 62 -14.10 8.58 -4.55
N ASN A 63 -13.07 9.07 -3.86
CA ASN A 63 -12.87 10.51 -3.64
C ASN A 63 -12.11 11.20 -4.80
N GLY A 64 -11.78 10.49 -5.86
CA GLY A 64 -11.10 11.03 -7.04
C GLY A 64 -9.65 11.45 -6.76
N LEU A 65 -8.99 10.89 -5.75
CA LEU A 65 -7.57 11.14 -5.47
C LEU A 65 -6.67 10.31 -6.37
N ILE A 66 -7.10 9.11 -6.72
CA ILE A 66 -6.35 8.18 -7.58
C ILE A 66 -7.28 7.56 -8.62
N GLU A 67 -6.68 7.05 -9.68
CA GLU A 67 -7.33 6.22 -10.69
C GLU A 67 -6.59 4.90 -10.86
N ARG A 68 -7.31 3.85 -11.25
CA ARG A 68 -6.73 2.55 -11.60
C ARG A 68 -6.52 2.45 -13.10
N ARG A 69 -5.33 2.01 -13.49
CA ARG A 69 -4.99 1.69 -14.88
C ARG A 69 -4.67 0.22 -14.99
N LEU A 70 -5.40 -0.50 -15.85
CA LEU A 70 -5.12 -1.91 -16.13
C LEU A 70 -3.77 -2.03 -16.84
N TYR A 71 -2.85 -2.85 -16.31
CA TYR A 71 -1.57 -3.11 -16.96
C TYR A 71 -1.35 -4.59 -17.32
N GLN A 72 -2.20 -5.49 -16.79
CA GLN A 72 -2.17 -6.91 -17.10
C GLN A 72 -3.59 -7.47 -17.12
N GLU A 73 -3.93 -8.21 -18.19
CA GLU A 73 -5.26 -8.77 -18.43
C GLU A 73 -5.51 -10.09 -17.66
N ARG A 74 -4.51 -10.96 -17.60
CA ARG A 74 -4.66 -12.31 -17.03
C ARG A 74 -3.49 -12.68 -16.12
N PRO A 75 -3.71 -12.78 -14.78
CA PRO A 75 -4.86 -12.22 -14.05
C PRO A 75 -4.90 -10.70 -14.14
N LYS A 76 -6.10 -10.10 -13.98
CA LYS A 76 -6.23 -8.64 -14.02
C LYS A 76 -5.42 -7.99 -12.90
N ARG A 77 -4.52 -7.07 -13.29
CA ARG A 77 -3.72 -6.27 -12.35
C ARG A 77 -3.75 -4.80 -12.73
N TYR A 78 -3.76 -3.96 -11.70
CA TYR A 78 -3.89 -2.51 -11.84
C TYR A 78 -2.69 -1.79 -11.25
N ALA A 79 -2.31 -0.70 -11.90
CA ALA A 79 -1.48 0.36 -11.36
C ALA A 79 -2.38 1.48 -10.83
N TYR A 80 -1.91 2.21 -9.84
CA TYR A 80 -2.60 3.35 -9.25
C TYR A 80 -1.89 4.63 -9.64
N CYS A 81 -2.63 5.59 -10.18
CA CYS A 81 -2.09 6.87 -10.61
C CYS A 81 -2.77 8.01 -9.85
N VAL A 82 -2.00 9.03 -9.48
CA VAL A 82 -2.56 10.24 -8.87
C VAL A 82 -3.29 11.06 -9.93
N THR A 83 -4.42 11.66 -9.55
CA THR A 83 -5.19 12.57 -10.40
C THR A 83 -4.66 14.01 -10.30
N ASP A 84 -5.18 14.91 -11.16
CA ASP A 84 -4.86 16.34 -11.06
C ASP A 84 -5.34 16.94 -9.73
N LYS A 85 -6.51 16.53 -9.24
CA LYS A 85 -7.01 16.87 -7.90
C LYS A 85 -5.99 16.56 -6.79
N THR A 86 -5.28 15.44 -6.90
CA THR A 86 -4.23 15.08 -5.95
C THR A 86 -2.96 15.90 -6.14
N ARG A 87 -2.66 16.35 -7.35
CA ARG A 87 -1.50 17.23 -7.61
C ARG A 87 -1.63 18.58 -6.91
N GLU A 88 -2.84 19.07 -6.75
CA GLU A 88 -3.10 20.28 -5.95
C GLU A 88 -2.68 20.17 -4.48
N LEU A 89 -2.53 18.94 -3.96
CA LEU A 89 -2.03 18.67 -2.61
C LEU A 89 -0.49 18.68 -2.51
N ASP A 90 0.24 18.87 -3.59
CA ASP A 90 1.71 18.80 -3.59
C ASP A 90 2.33 19.84 -2.65
N GLY A 91 1.78 21.05 -2.58
CA GLY A 91 2.22 22.09 -1.63
C GLY A 91 2.02 21.67 -0.17
N MET A 92 0.88 21.05 0.14
CA MET A 92 0.62 20.49 1.48
C MET A 92 1.61 19.37 1.82
N MET A 93 1.87 18.45 0.89
CA MET A 93 2.81 17.35 1.07
C MET A 93 4.24 17.86 1.28
N LEU A 94 4.65 18.90 0.53
CA LEU A 94 5.92 19.57 0.75
C LEU A 94 6.01 20.19 2.13
N THR A 95 5.01 20.97 2.53
CA THR A 95 4.96 21.61 3.85
C THR A 95 5.07 20.58 4.97
N LEU A 96 4.32 19.48 4.86
CA LEU A 96 4.38 18.37 5.84
C LEU A 96 5.76 17.72 5.89
N ARG A 97 6.43 17.55 4.74
CA ARG A 97 7.80 17.02 4.67
C ARG A 97 8.78 17.98 5.38
N LEU A 98 8.74 19.26 5.08
CA LEU A 98 9.63 20.26 5.69
C LEU A 98 9.39 20.35 7.20
N TRP A 99 8.15 20.32 7.64
CA TRP A 99 7.78 20.26 9.04
C TRP A 99 8.36 19.01 9.73
N GLY A 100 8.23 17.84 9.09
CA GLY A 100 8.80 16.60 9.59
C GLY A 100 10.34 16.64 9.71
N MET A 101 11.03 17.28 8.76
CA MET A 101 12.48 17.47 8.85
C MET A 101 12.90 18.32 10.05
N ARG A 102 12.10 19.32 10.42
CA ARG A 102 12.41 20.21 11.56
C ARG A 102 12.03 19.61 12.92
N HIS A 103 10.96 18.82 12.99
CA HIS A 103 10.30 18.53 14.26
C HIS A 103 10.20 17.05 14.62
N CYS A 104 10.53 16.12 13.69
CA CYS A 104 10.39 14.67 13.96
C CYS A 104 11.70 13.98 14.38
N GLY A 105 12.66 14.72 14.95
CA GLY A 105 13.88 14.16 15.53
C GLY A 105 14.86 13.58 14.48
N LEU A 106 14.79 14.05 13.25
CA LEU A 106 15.77 13.70 12.22
C LEU A 106 17.06 14.50 12.49
N ASP A 107 18.20 13.83 12.37
CA ASP A 107 19.51 14.49 12.45
C ASP A 107 19.67 15.46 11.26
N PRO A 108 19.83 16.78 11.50
CA PRO A 108 20.02 17.75 10.42
C PRO A 108 21.30 17.53 9.60
N GLN A 109 22.30 16.83 10.18
CA GLN A 109 23.57 16.51 9.52
C GLN A 109 23.50 15.18 8.76
N ALA A 110 22.51 14.33 9.07
CA ALA A 110 22.33 13.08 8.35
C ALA A 110 21.74 13.35 6.95
N GLU A 111 22.21 12.59 5.98
CA GLU A 111 21.59 12.58 4.66
C GLU A 111 20.14 12.14 4.79
N GLY A 112 19.18 13.03 4.49
CA GLY A 112 17.75 12.71 4.54
C GLY A 112 17.39 11.56 3.61
N ALA A 113 16.27 10.89 3.89
CA ALA A 113 15.78 9.76 3.08
C ALA A 113 15.74 10.05 1.57
N VAL A 114 15.46 11.31 1.23
CA VAL A 114 15.32 11.78 -0.14
C VAL A 114 15.96 13.17 -0.25
N THR A 115 16.87 13.34 -1.20
CA THR A 115 17.34 14.66 -1.63
C THR A 115 16.43 15.14 -2.75
N MET A 116 15.91 16.37 -2.60
CA MET A 116 15.10 17.04 -3.61
C MET A 116 15.84 18.27 -4.10
N LYS A 117 15.98 18.41 -5.43
CA LYS A 117 16.60 19.56 -6.08
C LYS A 117 15.57 20.25 -6.95
N HIS A 118 15.39 21.54 -6.76
CA HIS A 118 14.49 22.34 -7.58
C HIS A 118 15.05 22.47 -9.00
N ARG A 119 14.27 22.10 -10.02
CA ARG A 119 14.77 22.01 -11.42
C ARG A 119 15.19 23.35 -12.00
N ARG A 120 14.42 24.40 -11.73
CA ARG A 120 14.67 25.74 -12.29
C ARG A 120 15.88 26.42 -11.64
N THR A 121 15.99 26.39 -10.31
CA THR A 121 17.00 27.11 -9.56
C THR A 121 18.23 26.27 -9.21
N GLY A 122 18.14 24.95 -9.28
CA GLY A 122 19.16 24.04 -8.79
C GLY A 122 19.28 23.97 -7.27
N ALA A 123 18.45 24.71 -6.53
CA ALA A 123 18.48 24.73 -5.07
C ALA A 123 18.06 23.38 -4.48
N ILE A 124 18.72 23.00 -3.36
CA ILE A 124 18.30 21.85 -2.56
C ILE A 124 17.11 22.25 -1.69
N ILE A 125 16.05 21.45 -1.74
CA ILE A 125 14.85 21.65 -0.94
C ILE A 125 15.11 21.06 0.46
N GLY A 126 15.78 21.84 1.29
CA GLY A 126 16.05 21.59 2.72
C GLY A 126 14.88 22.04 3.61
N SER A 127 15.07 21.95 4.95
CA SER A 127 14.03 22.28 5.94
C SER A 127 13.50 23.72 5.84
N ASP A 128 14.34 24.65 5.41
CA ASP A 128 14.03 26.07 5.37
C ASP A 128 13.73 26.59 3.96
N TRP A 129 13.72 25.70 2.98
CA TRP A 129 13.42 26.06 1.60
C TRP A 129 11.98 26.57 1.45
N GLN A 130 11.82 27.61 0.65
CA GLN A 130 10.53 28.19 0.30
C GLN A 130 10.40 28.30 -1.22
N PRO A 131 9.22 28.02 -1.80
CA PRO A 131 8.99 28.26 -3.21
C PRO A 131 9.01 29.78 -3.50
N GLU A 132 9.62 30.17 -4.61
CA GLU A 132 9.48 31.51 -5.15
C GLU A 132 8.09 31.70 -5.77
N GLU A 133 7.66 32.94 -6.01
CA GLU A 133 6.34 33.22 -6.61
C GLU A 133 6.14 32.52 -7.96
N ALA A 134 7.20 32.41 -8.77
CA ALA A 134 7.19 31.73 -10.06
C ALA A 134 6.99 30.21 -9.96
N ASP A 135 7.11 29.64 -8.77
CA ASP A 135 6.96 28.20 -8.50
C ASP A 135 5.62 27.87 -7.83
N LEU A 136 4.75 28.84 -7.69
CA LEU A 136 3.42 28.65 -7.10
C LEU A 136 2.34 28.48 -8.17
N PRO A 137 1.37 27.56 -7.96
CA PRO A 137 1.35 26.58 -6.89
C PRO A 137 2.43 25.51 -7.05
N PHE A 138 3.08 25.13 -5.96
CA PHE A 138 4.15 24.12 -5.98
C PHE A 138 3.65 22.78 -6.50
N ASN A 139 4.46 22.15 -7.37
CA ASN A 139 4.20 20.83 -7.91
C ASN A 139 5.48 19.98 -7.91
N PHE A 140 5.40 18.70 -7.55
CA PHE A 140 6.57 17.81 -7.54
C PHE A 140 7.20 17.56 -8.92
N SER A 141 6.53 17.91 -10.04
CA SER A 141 7.18 17.90 -11.36
C SER A 141 8.30 18.94 -11.50
N GLN A 142 8.28 19.99 -10.66
CA GLN A 142 9.32 21.01 -10.60
C GLN A 142 10.60 20.52 -9.89
N VAL A 143 10.59 19.29 -9.37
CA VAL A 143 11.64 18.75 -8.51
C VAL A 143 12.29 17.53 -9.15
N GLU A 144 13.62 17.45 -9.04
CA GLU A 144 14.37 16.22 -9.22
C GLU A 144 14.56 15.55 -7.85
N THR A 145 14.19 14.27 -7.77
CA THR A 145 14.20 13.53 -6.51
C THR A 145 15.21 12.40 -6.59
N ARG A 146 16.14 12.36 -5.63
CA ARG A 146 17.10 11.26 -5.46
C ARG A 146 16.88 10.58 -4.12
N VAL A 147 16.64 9.28 -4.15
CA VAL A 147 16.58 8.44 -2.94
C VAL A 147 18.00 8.17 -2.48
N ASN A 148 18.31 8.40 -1.19
CA ASN A 148 19.63 8.08 -0.67
C ASN A 148 19.85 6.57 -0.50
N ALA A 149 21.13 6.15 -0.40
CA ALA A 149 21.49 4.74 -0.37
C ALA A 149 20.95 4.01 0.87
N ALA A 150 20.99 4.66 2.05
CA ALA A 150 20.52 4.07 3.30
C ALA A 150 19.01 3.79 3.25
N TRP A 151 18.22 4.77 2.80
CA TRP A 151 16.78 4.57 2.69
C TRP A 151 16.39 3.66 1.53
N ALA A 152 17.16 3.63 0.44
CA ALA A 152 16.99 2.65 -0.63
C ALA A 152 17.18 1.23 -0.11
N ALA A 153 18.21 0.99 0.72
CA ALA A 153 18.45 -0.31 1.37
C ALA A 153 17.31 -0.68 2.33
N GLU A 154 16.82 0.25 3.14
CA GLU A 154 15.66 0.03 4.02
C GLU A 154 14.41 -0.38 3.22
N ARG A 155 14.13 0.30 2.11
CA ARG A 155 13.02 -0.02 1.22
C ARG A 155 13.17 -1.38 0.55
N ALA A 156 14.38 -1.74 0.12
CA ALA A 156 14.69 -3.05 -0.43
C ALA A 156 14.47 -4.16 0.61
N ALA A 157 14.96 -3.98 1.84
CA ALA A 157 14.76 -4.94 2.93
C ALA A 157 13.27 -5.17 3.23
N ARG A 158 12.44 -4.12 3.22
CA ARG A 158 10.98 -4.26 3.38
C ARG A 158 10.35 -5.06 2.24
N ALA A 159 10.76 -4.80 1.00
CA ALA A 159 10.26 -5.53 -0.17
C ALA A 159 10.65 -7.01 -0.12
N ASP A 160 11.88 -7.33 0.29
CA ASP A 160 12.38 -8.70 0.43
C ASP A 160 11.65 -9.45 1.55
N ALA A 161 11.46 -8.82 2.71
CA ALA A 161 10.69 -9.39 3.83
C ALA A 161 9.24 -9.68 3.41
N PHE A 162 8.61 -8.78 2.68
CA PHE A 162 7.28 -8.98 2.13
C PHE A 162 7.23 -10.17 1.15
N ALA A 163 8.19 -10.26 0.22
CA ALA A 163 8.28 -11.35 -0.74
C ALA A 163 8.51 -12.71 -0.05
N ALA A 164 9.35 -12.76 0.97
CA ALA A 164 9.61 -13.96 1.78
C ALA A 164 8.34 -14.41 2.52
N GLY A 165 7.62 -13.50 3.16
CA GLY A 165 6.35 -13.80 3.84
C GLY A 165 5.29 -14.37 2.89
N ARG A 166 5.18 -13.86 1.67
CA ARG A 166 4.27 -14.40 0.65
C ARG A 166 4.67 -15.82 0.21
N ARG A 167 5.96 -16.12 0.06
CA ARG A 167 6.44 -17.47 -0.30
C ARG A 167 6.06 -18.48 0.77
N VAL A 168 6.21 -18.15 2.04
CA VAL A 168 5.83 -19.01 3.17
C VAL A 168 4.31 -19.26 3.18
N GLN A 169 3.49 -18.23 2.97
CA GLN A 169 2.03 -18.38 2.91
C GLN A 169 1.58 -19.26 1.76
N VAL A 170 2.20 -19.16 0.58
CA VAL A 170 1.89 -20.02 -0.58
C VAL A 170 2.33 -21.45 -0.30
N ALA A 171 3.52 -21.68 0.26
CA ALA A 171 3.99 -23.01 0.63
C ALA A 171 3.09 -23.71 1.65
N ASN A 172 2.57 -22.98 2.64
CA ASN A 172 1.64 -23.51 3.64
C ASN A 172 0.21 -23.78 3.11
N ARG A 173 -0.21 -23.15 2.03
CA ARG A 173 -1.51 -23.42 1.38
C ARG A 173 -1.52 -24.69 0.54
N VAL A 174 -0.40 -25.08 -0.06
CA VAL A 174 -0.30 -26.25 -0.95
C VAL A 174 -0.48 -27.60 -0.25
N PRO A 175 0.00 -27.85 1.00
CA PRO A 175 -0.16 -29.15 1.67
C PRO A 175 -1.59 -29.45 2.13
N GLN A 176 -2.42 -28.48 2.45
CA GLN A 176 -3.78 -28.72 2.97
C GLN A 176 -4.71 -29.36 1.93
N LYS A 177 -4.61 -28.97 0.65
CA LYS A 177 -5.39 -29.59 -0.44
C LYS A 177 -4.98 -31.05 -0.70
N LYS A 178 -3.70 -31.39 -0.53
CA LYS A 178 -3.23 -32.77 -0.70
C LYS A 178 -3.60 -33.68 0.48
N ARG A 179 -3.68 -33.18 1.71
CA ARG A 179 -4.09 -33.96 2.88
C ARG A 179 -5.59 -34.25 2.88
N ALA A 180 -6.44 -33.32 2.47
CA ALA A 180 -7.88 -33.55 2.36
C ALA A 180 -8.23 -34.57 1.26
N ALA A 181 -7.50 -34.60 0.15
CA ALA A 181 -7.71 -35.58 -0.92
C ALA A 181 -7.16 -36.98 -0.58
N ALA A 182 -6.18 -37.10 0.31
CA ALA A 182 -5.64 -38.38 0.78
C ALA A 182 -6.53 -39.04 1.85
N SER A 183 -7.14 -38.22 2.73
CA SER A 183 -8.05 -38.73 3.77
C SER A 183 -9.39 -39.27 3.22
N SER A 184 -9.88 -38.70 2.11
CA SER A 184 -11.10 -39.17 1.46
C SER A 184 -10.94 -40.51 0.71
N LYS A 185 -9.71 -40.83 0.24
CA LYS A 185 -9.43 -42.14 -0.44
C LYS A 185 -9.22 -43.29 0.53
N THR A 186 -8.88 -43.06 1.79
CA THR A 186 -8.68 -44.13 2.79
C THR A 186 -10.00 -44.53 3.48
N ALA A 187 -10.99 -43.64 3.52
CA ALA A 187 -12.30 -43.94 4.09
C ALA A 187 -13.18 -44.84 3.20
N SER A 188 -12.94 -44.90 1.88
CA SER A 188 -13.73 -45.67 0.92
C SER A 188 -13.32 -47.15 0.81
N LYS A 189 -12.25 -47.62 1.50
CA LYS A 189 -11.76 -49.02 1.41
C LYS A 189 -12.04 -49.89 2.63
N LYS A 190 -12.77 -49.40 3.64
CA LYS A 190 -13.11 -50.18 4.86
C LYS A 190 -14.63 -50.41 5.02
N GLY A 191 -15.28 -51.02 4.04
CA GLY A 191 -16.71 -51.28 4.18
C GLY A 191 -17.22 -52.31 3.18
N ALA A 192 -16.72 -53.57 3.24
CA ALA A 192 -17.39 -54.68 2.59
C ALA A 192 -17.74 -55.74 3.66
N PRO A 193 -19.01 -56.03 3.91
CA PRO A 193 -19.38 -57.07 4.88
C PRO A 193 -19.17 -58.45 4.28
N ARG A 194 -18.43 -59.35 4.98
CA ARG A 194 -18.33 -60.78 4.72
C ARG A 194 -19.68 -61.44 4.92
N LYS A 195 -20.29 -62.01 3.88
CA LYS A 195 -21.41 -62.96 3.96
C LYS A 195 -20.94 -64.24 4.62
N ARG A 196 -21.54 -64.60 5.76
CA ARG A 196 -21.42 -65.92 6.38
C ARG A 196 -22.46 -66.87 5.72
N HIS A 197 -22.01 -68.01 5.14
CA HIS A 197 -22.80 -69.10 4.77
C HIS A 197 -23.30 -69.84 6.04
N ALA A 198 -24.60 -70.00 6.19
CA ALA A 198 -25.19 -70.95 7.13
C ALA A 198 -25.48 -72.24 6.39
N ALA A 199 -24.86 -73.30 6.85
CA ALA A 199 -25.16 -74.64 6.37
C ALA A 199 -26.42 -75.17 7.07
N SER A 200 -27.28 -75.69 6.28
CA SER A 200 -28.47 -76.48 6.68
C SER A 200 -28.04 -77.86 7.16
N VAL A 201 -28.55 -78.29 8.31
CA VAL A 201 -28.62 -79.70 8.69
C VAL A 201 -30.09 -80.04 8.94
N LYS A 202 -30.52 -81.07 8.22
CA LYS A 202 -31.78 -81.80 8.44
C LYS A 202 -31.65 -82.63 9.72
N ASP A 203 -32.69 -82.68 10.47
CA ASP A 203 -33.56 -83.80 10.77
C ASP A 203 -34.83 -83.29 11.48
#